data_fc915cae4c402b6a431ad238f4e29bad
#
_entry.id   fc915cae4c402b6a431ad238f4e29bad
#
_cell.length_a   1.000
_cell.length_b   1.000
_cell.length_c   1.000
_cell.angle_alpha   90.00
_cell.angle_beta   90.00
_cell.angle_gamma   90.00
#
_symmetry.space_group_name_H-M   'P 1'
#
loop_
_entity.id
_entity.type
_entity.pdbx_description
1 polymer ?
#
loop_
_entity_poly.entity_id
_entity_poly.type
_entity_poly.pdbx_seq_one_letter_code
_entity_poly.pdbx_strand_id
1 'polypeptide(L)'
;MKKIIYLILSNLFIFIIYPIIRFTNKKFYEKKILPSVINSTCNSRPIQYQRKKVVPKAFGIVLEIGIGSGHNLKYYEPSKVTKIYGVDPSNELNKLAKDKASKYSLDVDFIVSSAEEIPLDDNSIDTAVTTFTLCSIPDSQKALNEIYRVLKPSGKLIFSEHGLSPDKFVANIQNGIEFFYPKISGGCHANKDIPNLITNAKFNIDNLETMYLPSRQKFLGYIFCGTANK
;
A
#
# COMPACT_ATOMS: atom_id res chain seq x y z
N MET A 1 -11.23 -25.28 17.64
CA MET A 1 -10.12 -24.99 18.56
C MET A 1 -8.90 -24.35 17.88
N LYS A 2 -8.22 -24.99 16.90
CA LYS A 2 -7.00 -24.43 16.26
C LYS A 2 -7.15 -22.98 15.75
N LYS A 3 -8.29 -22.63 15.12
CA LYS A 3 -8.54 -21.26 14.61
C LYS A 3 -8.64 -20.21 15.73
N ILE A 4 -9.25 -20.57 16.87
CA ILE A 4 -9.42 -19.67 18.02
C ILE A 4 -8.06 -19.44 18.71
N ILE A 5 -7.29 -20.50 18.92
CA ILE A 5 -5.95 -20.40 19.50
C ILE A 5 -5.04 -19.53 18.64
N TYR A 6 -5.08 -19.72 17.33
CA TYR A 6 -4.29 -18.90 16.38
C TYR A 6 -4.73 -17.43 16.38
N LEU A 7 -6.05 -17.15 16.53
CA LEU A 7 -6.57 -15.79 16.66
C LEU A 7 -6.07 -15.13 17.95
N ILE A 8 -6.13 -15.84 19.07
CA ILE A 8 -5.64 -15.35 20.38
C ILE A 8 -4.14 -15.06 20.28
N LEU A 9 -3.35 -15.99 19.75
CA LEU A 9 -1.90 -15.81 19.61
C LEU A 9 -1.56 -14.63 18.69
N SER A 10 -2.23 -14.48 17.54
CA SER A 10 -1.96 -13.38 16.63
C SER A 10 -2.30 -12.01 17.25
N ASN A 11 -3.38 -11.92 18.01
CA ASN A 11 -3.73 -10.69 18.74
C ASN A 11 -2.74 -10.40 19.88
N LEU A 12 -2.29 -11.43 20.60
CA LEU A 12 -1.26 -11.29 21.63
C LEU A 12 0.03 -10.70 21.04
N PHE A 13 0.48 -11.20 19.88
CA PHE A 13 1.67 -10.65 19.22
C PHE A 13 1.47 -9.19 18.78
N ILE A 14 0.37 -8.89 18.10
CA ILE A 14 0.12 -7.56 17.53
C ILE A 14 -0.09 -6.52 18.65
N PHE A 15 -0.90 -6.83 19.65
CA PHE A 15 -1.35 -5.82 20.64
C PHE A 15 -0.57 -5.81 21.95
N ILE A 16 0.24 -6.81 22.21
CA ILE A 16 1.02 -6.90 23.46
C ILE A 16 2.52 -7.01 23.18
N ILE A 17 2.95 -8.04 22.45
CA ILE A 17 4.38 -8.32 22.27
C ILE A 17 5.06 -7.28 21.39
N TYR A 18 4.48 -6.94 20.24
CA TYR A 18 5.08 -5.95 19.35
C TYR A 18 5.18 -4.56 19.98
N PRO A 19 4.14 -4.01 20.63
CA PRO A 19 4.28 -2.78 21.38
C PRO A 19 5.37 -2.82 22.45
N ILE A 20 5.43 -3.88 23.25
CA ILE A 20 6.48 -4.01 24.28
C ILE A 20 7.87 -3.92 23.65
N ILE A 21 8.15 -4.71 22.61
CA ILE A 21 9.46 -4.69 21.94
C ILE A 21 9.71 -3.31 21.31
N ARG A 22 8.72 -2.71 20.68
CA ARG A 22 8.83 -1.37 20.06
C ARG A 22 9.18 -0.28 21.06
N PHE A 23 8.58 -0.31 22.24
CA PHE A 23 8.80 0.70 23.27
C PHE A 23 10.07 0.45 24.08
N THR A 24 10.49 -0.81 24.25
CA THR A 24 11.72 -1.16 24.98
C THR A 24 12.97 -1.11 24.10
N ASN A 25 12.85 -1.49 22.81
CA ASN A 25 13.98 -1.49 21.87
C ASN A 25 13.53 -1.10 20.45
N LYS A 26 13.31 0.20 20.26
CA LYS A 26 12.85 0.79 18.99
C LYS A 26 13.71 0.39 17.80
N LYS A 27 15.05 0.52 17.91
CA LYS A 27 15.97 0.20 16.80
C LYS A 27 15.90 -1.26 16.38
N PHE A 28 15.83 -2.17 17.34
CA PHE A 28 15.69 -3.60 17.06
C PHE A 28 14.37 -3.91 16.37
N TYR A 29 13.27 -3.33 16.89
CA TYR A 29 11.94 -3.50 16.30
C TYR A 29 11.90 -3.04 14.85
N GLU A 30 12.29 -1.78 14.59
CA GLU A 30 12.23 -1.16 13.25
C GLU A 30 13.17 -1.85 12.25
N LYS A 31 14.33 -2.34 12.68
CA LYS A 31 15.32 -2.95 11.79
C LYS A 31 15.11 -4.45 11.56
N LYS A 32 14.59 -5.18 12.53
CA LYS A 32 14.54 -6.66 12.50
C LYS A 32 13.14 -7.25 12.44
N ILE A 33 12.16 -6.65 13.14
CA ILE A 33 10.82 -7.22 13.26
C ILE A 33 9.89 -6.62 12.23
N LEU A 34 9.79 -5.29 12.21
CA LEU A 34 8.82 -4.56 11.40
C LEU A 34 8.88 -4.92 9.90
N PRO A 35 10.06 -4.96 9.23
CA PRO A 35 10.13 -5.34 7.82
C PRO A 35 9.59 -6.74 7.53
N SER A 36 9.86 -7.70 8.42
CA SER A 36 9.34 -9.07 8.28
C SER A 36 7.83 -9.13 8.45
N VAL A 37 7.29 -8.39 9.42
CA VAL A 37 5.84 -8.32 9.68
C VAL A 37 5.13 -7.68 8.50
N ILE A 38 5.61 -6.53 8.01
CA ILE A 38 5.03 -5.84 6.85
C ILE A 38 5.09 -6.75 5.62
N ASN A 39 6.27 -7.31 5.31
CA ASN A 39 6.42 -8.18 4.15
C ASN A 39 5.51 -9.42 4.21
N SER A 40 5.37 -10.05 5.37
CA SER A 40 4.47 -11.20 5.57
C SER A 40 3.00 -10.80 5.42
N THR A 41 2.59 -9.68 6.00
CA THR A 41 1.22 -9.16 5.93
C THR A 41 0.87 -8.81 4.49
N CYS A 42 1.72 -8.03 3.81
CA CYS A 42 1.53 -7.62 2.42
C CYS A 42 1.60 -8.78 1.42
N ASN A 43 2.19 -9.92 1.83
CA ASN A 43 2.22 -11.15 1.04
C ASN A 43 1.07 -12.13 1.36
N SER A 44 0.14 -11.77 2.23
CA SER A 44 -0.98 -12.65 2.58
C SER A 44 -1.91 -12.92 1.38
N ARG A 45 -2.54 -14.11 1.34
CA ARG A 45 -3.41 -14.52 0.22
C ARG A 45 -4.52 -13.53 -0.13
N PRO A 46 -5.26 -12.95 0.83
CA PRO A 46 -6.28 -11.95 0.51
C PRO A 46 -5.71 -10.71 -0.19
N ILE A 47 -4.57 -10.21 0.28
CA ILE A 47 -3.89 -9.05 -0.32
C ILE A 47 -3.35 -9.37 -1.71
N GLN A 48 -2.74 -10.54 -1.89
CA GLN A 48 -2.28 -10.98 -3.21
C GLN A 48 -3.42 -11.13 -4.22
N TYR A 49 -4.60 -11.55 -3.77
CA TYR A 49 -5.79 -11.61 -4.63
C TYR A 49 -6.19 -10.22 -5.13
N GLN A 50 -6.16 -9.20 -4.25
CA GLN A 50 -6.46 -7.82 -4.66
C GLN A 50 -5.42 -7.27 -5.64
N ARG A 51 -4.13 -7.50 -5.39
CA ARG A 51 -3.06 -7.12 -6.33
C ARG A 51 -3.29 -7.74 -7.71
N LYS A 52 -3.59 -9.05 -7.77
CA LYS A 52 -3.91 -9.76 -9.01
C LYS A 52 -5.10 -9.17 -9.75
N LYS A 53 -6.06 -8.57 -9.04
CA LYS A 53 -7.27 -7.95 -9.63
C LYS A 53 -7.00 -6.60 -10.26
N VAL A 54 -6.09 -5.79 -9.67
CA VAL A 54 -5.89 -4.40 -10.07
C VAL A 54 -4.64 -4.19 -10.92
N VAL A 55 -3.52 -4.76 -10.55
CA VAL A 55 -2.22 -4.50 -11.18
C VAL A 55 -2.18 -4.83 -12.68
N PRO A 56 -2.82 -5.93 -13.20
CA PRO A 56 -2.85 -6.20 -14.64
C PRO A 56 -3.58 -5.16 -15.50
N LYS A 57 -4.28 -4.22 -14.89
CA LYS A 57 -4.93 -3.10 -15.59
C LYS A 57 -3.94 -1.98 -15.96
N ALA A 58 -2.71 -2.00 -15.40
CA ALA A 58 -1.69 -1.01 -15.68
C ALA A 58 -1.16 -1.13 -17.12
N PHE A 59 -0.83 0.00 -17.72
CA PHE A 59 -0.31 0.08 -19.08
C PHE A 59 0.66 1.25 -19.26
N GLY A 60 1.46 1.21 -20.34
CA GLY A 60 2.39 2.27 -20.71
C GLY A 60 3.54 2.44 -19.71
N ILE A 61 3.89 3.68 -19.45
CA ILE A 61 4.87 4.05 -18.43
C ILE A 61 4.16 4.08 -17.08
N VAL A 62 4.57 3.22 -16.16
CA VAL A 62 3.93 3.01 -14.86
C VAL A 62 4.73 3.66 -13.74
N LEU A 63 4.05 4.34 -12.84
CA LEU A 63 4.56 4.77 -11.54
C LEU A 63 3.97 3.88 -10.46
N GLU A 64 4.78 3.09 -9.77
CA GLU A 64 4.36 2.32 -8.60
C GLU A 64 4.80 3.03 -7.32
N ILE A 65 3.84 3.48 -6.51
CA ILE A 65 4.09 4.10 -5.21
C ILE A 65 4.14 3.03 -4.13
N GLY A 66 5.24 3.05 -3.36
CA GLY A 66 5.50 2.05 -2.34
C GLY A 66 5.76 0.68 -2.94
N ILE A 67 6.67 0.60 -3.94
CA ILE A 67 7.04 -0.67 -4.59
C ILE A 67 7.51 -1.71 -3.58
N GLY A 68 8.09 -1.28 -2.47
CA GLY A 68 8.52 -2.11 -1.37
C GLY A 68 9.43 -3.25 -1.83
N SER A 69 9.08 -4.47 -1.43
CA SER A 69 9.80 -5.68 -1.87
C SER A 69 9.30 -6.25 -3.21
N GLY A 70 8.60 -5.48 -4.04
CA GLY A 70 8.18 -5.87 -5.38
C GLY A 70 7.08 -6.93 -5.43
N HIS A 71 6.06 -6.83 -4.56
CA HIS A 71 4.94 -7.79 -4.56
C HIS A 71 4.02 -7.68 -5.77
N ASN A 72 3.97 -6.52 -6.42
CA ASN A 72 3.18 -6.28 -7.62
C ASN A 72 3.86 -6.79 -8.89
N LEU A 73 5.18 -6.86 -8.93
CA LEU A 73 5.96 -7.12 -10.15
C LEU A 73 5.48 -8.35 -10.94
N LYS A 74 5.09 -9.41 -10.25
CA LYS A 74 4.58 -10.65 -10.88
C LYS A 74 3.19 -10.52 -11.52
N TYR A 75 2.51 -9.40 -11.34
CA TYR A 75 1.17 -9.16 -11.86
C TYR A 75 1.12 -8.15 -13.00
N TYR A 76 2.20 -7.42 -13.25
CA TYR A 76 2.30 -6.60 -14.45
C TYR A 76 2.37 -7.48 -15.69
N GLU A 77 1.74 -7.02 -16.77
CA GLU A 77 1.77 -7.69 -18.07
C GLU A 77 2.85 -7.02 -18.94
N PRO A 78 3.98 -7.69 -19.26
CA PRO A 78 5.07 -7.08 -20.04
C PRO A 78 4.65 -6.59 -21.43
N SER A 79 3.58 -7.14 -22.00
CA SER A 79 3.02 -6.69 -23.28
C SER A 79 2.28 -5.36 -23.20
N LYS A 80 1.89 -4.92 -22.00
CA LYS A 80 1.15 -3.68 -21.76
C LYS A 80 2.00 -2.60 -21.10
N VAL A 81 3.00 -3.00 -20.33
CA VAL A 81 3.84 -2.09 -19.53
C VAL A 81 5.17 -1.89 -20.22
N THR A 82 5.49 -0.65 -20.54
CA THR A 82 6.74 -0.29 -21.23
C THR A 82 7.88 -0.09 -20.24
N LYS A 83 7.59 0.56 -19.11
CA LYS A 83 8.56 0.87 -18.07
C LYS A 83 7.85 1.06 -16.72
N ILE A 84 8.54 0.74 -15.64
CA ILE A 84 8.05 0.97 -14.27
C ILE A 84 9.03 1.88 -13.52
N TYR A 85 8.54 2.97 -12.96
CA TYR A 85 9.23 3.75 -11.95
C TYR A 85 8.68 3.34 -10.58
N GLY A 86 9.50 2.63 -9.80
CA GLY A 86 9.13 2.18 -8.47
C GLY A 86 9.66 3.13 -7.39
N VAL A 87 8.77 3.86 -6.74
CA VAL A 87 9.12 4.82 -5.67
C VAL A 87 8.92 4.19 -4.31
N ASP A 88 9.98 4.17 -3.49
CA ASP A 88 9.93 3.72 -2.10
C ASP A 88 11.08 4.34 -1.30
N PRO A 89 10.87 4.86 -0.09
CA PRO A 89 11.94 5.45 0.71
C PRO A 89 12.95 4.43 1.26
N SER A 90 12.61 3.12 1.24
CA SER A 90 13.47 2.05 1.76
C SER A 90 14.40 1.48 0.69
N ASN A 91 15.68 1.81 0.80
CA ASN A 91 16.71 1.22 -0.07
C ASN A 91 16.82 -0.31 0.12
N GLU A 92 16.59 -0.81 1.32
CA GLU A 92 16.62 -2.24 1.63
C GLU A 92 15.50 -3.00 0.89
N LEU A 93 14.30 -2.46 0.87
CA LEU A 93 13.17 -3.06 0.14
C LEU A 93 13.38 -2.99 -1.36
N ASN A 94 13.92 -1.89 -1.88
CA ASN A 94 14.24 -1.74 -3.29
C ASN A 94 15.25 -2.80 -3.77
N LYS A 95 16.22 -3.18 -2.95
CA LYS A 95 17.14 -4.30 -3.29
C LYS A 95 16.39 -5.62 -3.48
N LEU A 96 15.47 -5.94 -2.58
CA LEU A 96 14.64 -7.15 -2.70
C LEU A 96 13.73 -7.11 -3.94
N ALA A 97 13.26 -5.93 -4.32
CA ALA A 97 12.45 -5.76 -5.51
C ALA A 97 13.27 -5.92 -6.80
N LYS A 98 14.53 -5.44 -6.84
CA LYS A 98 15.45 -5.63 -7.97
C LYS A 98 15.66 -7.10 -8.32
N ASP A 99 15.90 -7.93 -7.30
CA ASP A 99 16.09 -9.38 -7.50
C ASP A 99 14.85 -10.05 -8.09
N LYS A 100 13.65 -9.49 -7.82
CA LYS A 100 12.40 -10.00 -8.40
C LYS A 100 12.14 -9.45 -9.80
N ALA A 101 12.45 -8.17 -10.05
CA ALA A 101 12.21 -7.54 -11.35
C ALA A 101 12.90 -8.29 -12.50
N SER A 102 14.14 -8.72 -12.28
CA SER A 102 14.92 -9.49 -13.26
C SER A 102 14.25 -10.81 -13.69
N LYS A 103 13.36 -11.38 -12.84
CA LYS A 103 12.65 -12.64 -13.11
C LYS A 103 11.42 -12.46 -14.01
N TYR A 104 10.91 -11.23 -14.15
CA TYR A 104 9.64 -10.97 -14.84
C TYR A 104 9.80 -10.23 -16.16
N SER A 105 11.06 -10.03 -16.64
CA SER A 105 11.36 -9.29 -17.88
C SER A 105 10.72 -7.90 -17.92
N LEU A 106 10.71 -7.21 -16.78
CA LEU A 106 10.20 -5.86 -16.64
C LEU A 106 11.36 -4.87 -16.57
N ASP A 107 11.24 -3.76 -17.30
CA ASP A 107 12.14 -2.61 -17.16
C ASP A 107 11.70 -1.79 -15.96
N VAL A 108 12.50 -1.80 -14.87
CA VAL A 108 12.14 -1.14 -13.61
C VAL A 108 13.27 -0.25 -13.12
N ASP A 109 12.98 1.05 -13.00
CA ASP A 109 13.84 2.01 -12.32
C ASP A 109 13.36 2.18 -10.87
N PHE A 110 14.28 1.97 -9.92
CA PHE A 110 13.99 2.10 -8.50
C PHE A 110 14.43 3.47 -7.99
N ILE A 111 13.49 4.27 -7.54
CA ILE A 111 13.68 5.62 -7.04
C ILE A 111 13.55 5.61 -5.52
N VAL A 112 14.66 5.97 -4.83
CA VAL A 112 14.64 6.13 -3.36
C VAL A 112 14.16 7.53 -3.05
N SER A 113 12.86 7.70 -2.88
CA SER A 113 12.22 8.98 -2.57
C SER A 113 10.93 8.77 -1.79
N SER A 114 10.45 9.84 -1.15
CA SER A 114 9.08 9.90 -0.64
C SER A 114 8.09 10.08 -1.79
N ALA A 115 6.90 9.50 -1.64
CA ALA A 115 5.78 9.75 -2.56
C ALA A 115 5.26 11.20 -2.50
N GLU A 116 5.62 11.94 -1.47
CA GLU A 116 5.28 13.34 -1.27
C GLU A 116 6.16 14.30 -2.10
N GLU A 117 7.20 13.74 -2.76
CA GLU A 117 8.13 14.45 -3.64
C GLU A 117 8.67 13.48 -4.70
N ILE A 118 7.96 13.39 -5.83
CA ILE A 118 8.27 12.45 -6.90
C ILE A 118 9.20 13.11 -7.93
N PRO A 119 10.45 12.65 -8.09
CA PRO A 119 11.42 13.27 -9.01
C PRO A 119 11.19 12.82 -10.46
N LEU A 120 9.99 13.06 -10.96
CA LEU A 120 9.59 12.81 -12.34
C LEU A 120 8.90 14.05 -12.91
N ASP A 121 8.97 14.22 -14.21
CA ASP A 121 8.37 15.34 -14.93
C ASP A 121 6.84 15.30 -14.89
N ASP A 122 6.23 16.47 -14.99
CA ASP A 122 4.80 16.61 -15.13
C ASP A 122 4.30 15.86 -16.38
N ASN A 123 3.16 15.22 -16.29
CA ASN A 123 2.50 14.54 -17.41
C ASN A 123 3.41 13.51 -18.13
N SER A 124 4.25 12.81 -17.41
CA SER A 124 5.19 11.80 -17.94
C SER A 124 4.68 10.35 -17.81
N ILE A 125 3.71 10.10 -16.95
CA ILE A 125 3.26 8.76 -16.53
C ILE A 125 1.88 8.44 -17.14
N ASP A 126 1.72 7.22 -17.66
CA ASP A 126 0.44 6.73 -18.19
C ASP A 126 -0.44 6.11 -17.10
N THR A 127 0.17 5.36 -16.18
CA THR A 127 -0.55 4.69 -15.08
C THR A 127 0.18 4.86 -13.76
N ALA A 128 -0.50 5.35 -12.73
CA ALA A 128 -0.02 5.27 -11.36
C ALA A 128 -0.69 4.09 -10.62
N VAL A 129 0.07 3.36 -9.83
CA VAL A 129 -0.41 2.21 -9.06
C VAL A 129 -0.07 2.41 -7.59
N THR A 130 -1.09 2.30 -6.72
CA THR A 130 -0.91 2.27 -5.27
C THR A 130 -1.60 1.04 -4.69
N THR A 131 -0.89 0.26 -3.88
CA THR A 131 -1.48 -0.93 -3.26
C THR A 131 -0.98 -1.09 -1.83
N PHE A 132 -1.88 -0.89 -0.87
CA PHE A 132 -1.59 -0.99 0.56
C PHE A 132 -0.42 -0.09 1.00
N THR A 133 -0.39 1.14 0.46
CA THR A 133 0.70 2.10 0.63
C THR A 133 0.20 3.44 1.17
N LEU A 134 -0.90 3.99 0.63
CA LEU A 134 -1.42 5.31 1.04
C LEU A 134 -1.68 5.39 2.55
N CYS A 135 -2.05 4.28 3.17
CA CYS A 135 -2.25 4.22 4.61
C CYS A 135 -1.00 4.55 5.43
N SER A 136 0.20 4.33 4.87
CA SER A 136 1.49 4.50 5.57
C SER A 136 2.23 5.79 5.20
N ILE A 137 1.77 6.51 4.18
CA ILE A 137 2.37 7.79 3.78
C ILE A 137 1.92 8.86 4.77
N PRO A 138 2.85 9.62 5.39
CA PRO A 138 2.50 10.66 6.37
C PRO A 138 1.50 11.67 5.81
N ASP A 139 1.81 12.31 4.69
CA ASP A 139 0.92 13.21 3.97
C ASP A 139 0.40 12.56 2.68
N SER A 140 -0.64 11.73 2.80
CA SER A 140 -1.24 11.04 1.65
C SER A 140 -1.88 12.01 0.65
N GLN A 141 -2.33 13.19 1.10
CA GLN A 141 -2.90 14.19 0.21
C GLN A 141 -1.82 14.79 -0.69
N LYS A 142 -0.66 15.13 -0.11
CA LYS A 142 0.49 15.63 -0.86
C LYS A 142 0.99 14.58 -1.86
N ALA A 143 1.08 13.31 -1.44
CA ALA A 143 1.46 12.22 -2.33
C ALA A 143 0.49 12.06 -3.50
N LEU A 144 -0.82 12.11 -3.26
CA LEU A 144 -1.82 12.05 -4.34
C LEU A 144 -1.76 13.25 -5.27
N ASN A 145 -1.44 14.45 -4.76
CA ASN A 145 -1.23 15.64 -5.60
C ASN A 145 0.01 15.46 -6.50
N GLU A 146 1.09 14.88 -5.99
CA GLU A 146 2.29 14.56 -6.78
C GLU A 146 1.98 13.49 -7.85
N ILE A 147 1.23 12.44 -7.49
CA ILE A 147 0.76 11.44 -8.45
C ILE A 147 -0.08 12.11 -9.54
N TYR A 148 -0.98 13.03 -9.18
CA TYR A 148 -1.78 13.78 -10.13
C TYR A 148 -0.90 14.64 -11.06
N ARG A 149 0.14 15.29 -10.52
CA ARG A 149 1.07 16.13 -11.30
C ARG A 149 1.78 15.33 -12.39
N VAL A 150 2.36 14.18 -12.03
CA VAL A 150 3.15 13.38 -12.97
C VAL A 150 2.33 12.56 -13.95
N LEU A 151 1.05 12.26 -13.65
CA LEU A 151 0.15 11.58 -14.57
C LEU A 151 -0.16 12.45 -15.80
N LYS A 152 -0.18 11.86 -16.99
CA LYS A 152 -0.68 12.49 -18.21
C LYS A 152 -2.17 12.84 -18.09
N PRO A 153 -2.70 13.79 -18.89
CA PRO A 153 -4.13 14.12 -18.85
C PRO A 153 -5.08 12.93 -19.09
N SER A 154 -4.63 11.92 -19.86
CA SER A 154 -5.36 10.67 -20.08
C SER A 154 -4.91 9.55 -19.13
N GLY A 155 -4.05 9.86 -18.17
CA GLY A 155 -3.47 8.89 -17.25
C GLY A 155 -4.46 8.40 -16.21
N LYS A 156 -4.19 7.21 -15.66
CA LYS A 156 -5.06 6.55 -14.68
C LYS A 156 -4.33 6.27 -13.37
N LEU A 157 -5.03 6.48 -12.28
CA LEU A 157 -4.68 5.96 -10.97
C LEU A 157 -5.39 4.62 -10.76
N ILE A 158 -4.64 3.57 -10.46
CA ILE A 158 -5.13 2.25 -10.07
C ILE A 158 -4.79 2.05 -8.60
N PHE A 159 -5.78 1.72 -7.78
CA PHE A 159 -5.56 1.62 -6.35
C PHE A 159 -6.23 0.40 -5.72
N SER A 160 -5.61 -0.10 -4.66
CA SER A 160 -6.18 -1.08 -3.73
C SER A 160 -5.63 -0.79 -2.35
N GLU A 161 -6.42 -0.11 -1.52
CA GLU A 161 -5.97 0.43 -0.25
C GLU A 161 -6.93 0.04 0.87
N HIS A 162 -6.42 -0.19 2.07
CA HIS A 162 -7.29 -0.28 3.21
C HIS A 162 -7.55 1.11 3.82
N GLY A 163 -8.71 1.27 4.45
CA GLY A 163 -9.07 2.55 5.03
C GLY A 163 -10.28 2.46 5.93
N LEU A 164 -10.90 3.63 6.18
CA LEU A 164 -12.00 3.79 7.10
C LEU A 164 -13.21 2.95 6.70
N SER A 165 -13.68 2.13 7.62
CA SER A 165 -14.89 1.32 7.44
C SER A 165 -16.15 2.18 7.51
N PRO A 166 -17.18 1.90 6.68
CA PRO A 166 -18.51 2.52 6.82
C PRO A 166 -19.29 1.97 8.02
N ASP A 167 -18.91 0.83 8.56
CA ASP A 167 -19.50 0.27 9.78
C ASP A 167 -19.04 1.07 11.00
N LYS A 168 -19.96 1.77 11.64
CA LYS A 168 -19.69 2.65 12.78
C LYS A 168 -18.94 1.95 13.92
N PHE A 169 -19.27 0.70 14.22
CA PHE A 169 -18.60 -0.05 15.27
C PHE A 169 -17.14 -0.32 14.91
N VAL A 170 -16.87 -0.71 13.66
CA VAL A 170 -15.52 -0.95 13.15
C VAL A 170 -14.73 0.36 13.07
N ALA A 171 -15.35 1.44 12.57
CA ALA A 171 -14.74 2.77 12.51
C ALA A 171 -14.34 3.30 13.89
N ASN A 172 -15.17 3.08 14.91
CA ASN A 172 -14.83 3.45 16.29
C ASN A 172 -13.61 2.68 16.80
N ILE A 173 -13.47 1.41 16.46
CA ILE A 173 -12.27 0.64 16.79
C ILE A 173 -11.04 1.21 16.03
N GLN A 174 -11.17 1.48 14.74
CA GLN A 174 -10.11 2.07 13.92
C GLN A 174 -9.63 3.40 14.52
N ASN A 175 -10.56 4.30 14.88
CA ASN A 175 -10.23 5.57 15.52
C ASN A 175 -9.60 5.39 16.92
N GLY A 176 -10.08 4.41 17.69
CA GLY A 176 -9.54 4.11 19.01
C GLY A 176 -8.11 3.59 19.02
N ILE A 177 -7.71 2.84 17.99
CA ILE A 177 -6.33 2.32 17.88
C ILE A 177 -5.36 3.30 17.20
N GLU A 178 -5.84 4.38 16.62
CA GLU A 178 -5.07 5.34 15.82
C GLU A 178 -3.87 5.93 16.58
N PHE A 179 -4.01 6.14 17.88
CA PHE A 179 -2.95 6.76 18.67
C PHE A 179 -1.69 5.85 18.81
N PHE A 180 -1.81 4.54 18.73
CA PHE A 180 -0.69 3.61 18.90
C PHE A 180 -0.40 2.73 17.68
N TYR A 181 -1.43 2.38 16.89
CA TYR A 181 -1.29 1.44 15.77
C TYR A 181 -0.25 1.87 14.74
N PRO A 182 -0.19 3.13 14.29
CA PRO A 182 0.85 3.59 13.35
C PRO A 182 2.28 3.38 13.88
N LYS A 183 2.47 3.48 15.19
CA LYS A 183 3.80 3.32 15.82
C LYS A 183 4.33 1.89 15.75
N ILE A 184 3.46 0.89 15.65
CA ILE A 184 3.81 -0.53 15.57
C ILE A 184 3.63 -1.15 14.20
N SER A 185 2.97 -0.45 13.28
CA SER A 185 2.63 -0.95 11.94
C SER A 185 3.43 -0.26 10.80
N GLY A 186 4.50 0.46 11.15
CA GLY A 186 5.32 1.16 10.16
C GLY A 186 4.63 2.39 9.56
N GLY A 187 3.87 3.13 10.36
CA GLY A 187 3.16 4.33 9.94
C GLY A 187 1.78 4.08 9.34
N CYS A 188 1.30 2.83 9.34
CA CYS A 188 0.02 2.49 8.75
C CYS A 188 -1.16 3.01 9.60
N HIS A 189 -1.99 3.88 9.03
CA HIS A 189 -3.23 4.41 9.59
C HIS A 189 -4.43 3.59 9.08
N ALA A 190 -5.23 3.04 9.99
CA ALA A 190 -6.34 2.17 9.62
C ALA A 190 -7.62 2.92 9.22
N ASN A 191 -7.68 4.23 9.46
CA ASN A 191 -8.89 5.06 9.37
C ASN A 191 -8.82 6.15 8.27
N LYS A 192 -7.93 6.03 7.27
CA LYS A 192 -7.90 6.98 6.16
C LYS A 192 -9.13 6.83 5.26
N ASP A 193 -9.77 7.94 4.94
CA ASP A 193 -10.86 8.00 3.96
C ASP A 193 -10.27 8.05 2.54
N ILE A 194 -10.04 6.88 1.96
CA ILE A 194 -9.35 6.75 0.67
C ILE A 194 -10.09 7.43 -0.48
N PRO A 195 -11.41 7.25 -0.66
CA PRO A 195 -12.15 7.95 -1.72
C PRO A 195 -12.05 9.47 -1.61
N ASN A 196 -12.19 10.01 -0.39
CA ASN A 196 -12.12 11.44 -0.17
C ASN A 196 -10.72 12.01 -0.45
N LEU A 197 -9.66 11.31 -0.05
CA LEU A 197 -8.28 11.68 -0.39
C LEU A 197 -8.06 11.73 -1.91
N ILE A 198 -8.56 10.73 -2.64
CA ILE A 198 -8.43 10.64 -4.10
C ILE A 198 -9.18 11.80 -4.79
N THR A 199 -10.43 12.06 -4.39
CA THR A 199 -11.23 13.15 -4.98
C THR A 199 -10.69 14.53 -4.62
N ASN A 200 -10.17 14.74 -3.42
CA ASN A 200 -9.53 15.99 -3.01
C ASN A 200 -8.23 16.28 -3.82
N ALA A 201 -7.57 15.26 -4.32
CA ALA A 201 -6.45 15.39 -5.26
C ALA A 201 -6.90 15.58 -6.72
N LYS A 202 -8.18 15.91 -6.96
CA LYS A 202 -8.81 16.20 -8.26
C LYS A 202 -8.99 14.99 -9.17
N PHE A 203 -8.78 13.78 -8.69
CA PHE A 203 -9.10 12.59 -9.47
C PHE A 203 -10.61 12.35 -9.55
N ASN A 204 -11.06 11.89 -10.72
CA ASN A 204 -12.41 11.40 -10.92
C ASN A 204 -12.42 9.87 -10.82
N ILE A 205 -13.03 9.33 -9.75
CA ILE A 205 -13.15 7.88 -9.55
C ILE A 205 -14.17 7.33 -10.54
N ASP A 206 -13.72 6.50 -11.48
CA ASP A 206 -14.59 5.86 -12.49
C ASP A 206 -15.05 4.46 -12.08
N ASN A 207 -14.30 3.78 -11.21
CA ASN A 207 -14.69 2.50 -10.65
C ASN A 207 -14.25 2.40 -9.19
N LEU A 208 -15.17 2.01 -8.31
CA LEU A 208 -14.90 1.81 -6.88
C LEU A 208 -15.61 0.56 -6.38
N GLU A 209 -14.83 -0.40 -5.96
CA GLU A 209 -15.31 -1.57 -5.23
C GLU A 209 -14.81 -1.53 -3.79
N THR A 210 -15.68 -1.90 -2.87
CA THR A 210 -15.36 -1.95 -1.45
C THR A 210 -15.72 -3.30 -0.87
N MET A 211 -14.90 -3.79 0.05
CA MET A 211 -15.18 -5.07 0.73
C MET A 211 -14.36 -5.22 2.01
N TYR A 212 -14.81 -6.11 2.87
CA TYR A 212 -13.95 -6.66 3.91
C TYR A 212 -13.13 -7.81 3.35
N LEU A 213 -11.82 -7.74 3.51
CA LEU A 213 -10.97 -8.90 3.26
C LEU A 213 -11.35 -10.04 4.22
N PRO A 214 -11.24 -11.30 3.80
CA PRO A 214 -11.41 -12.45 4.66
C PRO A 214 -10.25 -12.54 5.66
N SER A 215 -10.15 -11.54 6.52
CA SER A 215 -9.15 -11.40 7.58
C SER A 215 -9.81 -11.62 8.94
N ARG A 216 -8.97 -11.85 9.94
CA ARG A 216 -9.43 -12.05 11.31
C ARG A 216 -9.82 -10.77 12.02
N GLN A 217 -9.15 -9.66 11.64
CA GLN A 217 -9.39 -8.33 12.21
C GLN A 217 -10.12 -7.48 11.17
N LYS A 218 -11.46 -7.35 11.30
CA LYS A 218 -12.27 -6.54 10.40
C LYS A 218 -11.80 -5.09 10.32
N PHE A 219 -11.32 -4.53 11.42
CA PHE A 219 -10.85 -3.14 11.49
C PHE A 219 -9.54 -2.88 10.71
N LEU A 220 -8.84 -3.92 10.26
CA LEU A 220 -7.69 -3.81 9.37
C LEU A 220 -8.00 -4.30 7.95
N GLY A 221 -9.21 -4.74 7.70
CA GLY A 221 -9.55 -5.48 6.49
C GLY A 221 -10.57 -4.80 5.57
N TYR A 222 -11.05 -3.59 5.87
CA TYR A 222 -11.89 -2.88 4.92
C TYR A 222 -11.04 -2.21 3.86
N ILE A 223 -11.32 -2.50 2.59
CA ILE A 223 -10.53 -2.02 1.47
C ILE A 223 -11.38 -1.29 0.44
N PHE A 224 -10.72 -0.38 -0.24
CA PHE A 224 -11.18 0.36 -1.41
C PHE A 224 -10.31 -0.07 -2.59
N CYS A 225 -10.93 -0.48 -3.69
CA CYS A 225 -10.25 -1.00 -4.85
C CYS A 225 -10.88 -0.40 -6.10
N GLY A 226 -10.08 0.20 -6.97
CA GLY A 226 -10.66 0.89 -8.10
C GLY A 226 -9.68 1.54 -9.05
N THR A 227 -10.26 2.37 -9.92
CA THR A 227 -9.55 3.22 -10.87
C THR A 227 -10.11 4.64 -10.82
N ALA A 228 -9.22 5.61 -11.05
CA ALA A 228 -9.60 7.00 -11.18
C ALA A 228 -8.82 7.64 -12.34
N ASN A 229 -9.46 8.60 -13.00
CA ASN A 229 -8.88 9.37 -14.11
C ASN A 229 -8.37 10.71 -13.59
N LYS A 230 -7.31 11.22 -14.24
CA LYS A 230 -6.84 12.59 -14.05
C LYS A 230 -7.81 13.58 -14.67
#